data_42d2c0570d39a52fffcb6085e36b65c0
#
_entry.id   42d2c0570d39a52fffcb6085e36b65c0
#
_cell.length_a   1.000
_cell.length_b   1.000
_cell.length_c   1.000
_cell.angle_alpha   90.00
_cell.angle_beta   90.00
_cell.angle_gamma   90.00
#
_symmetry.space_group_name_H-M   'P 1'
#
loop_
_entity.id
_entity.type
_entity.pdbx_description
1 polymer ?
#
loop_
_entity_poly.entity_id
_entity_poly.type
_entity_poly.pdbx_seq_one_letter_code
_entity_poly.pdbx_strand_id
1 'polypeptide(L)'
;MKLKFIYTTFNQYDDAIKVKEHLVSSNLAICVNLFKEVESLYQDDQEIIRSNEIAILIKSTMGKESQIIDYLKENHPYEVPGIFSYCVESLSLIHISE
;
A
#
# COMPACT_ATOMS: atom_id res chain seq x y z
N MET A 1 20.71 -3.31 -1.60
CA MET A 1 19.42 -3.97 -1.86
C MET A 1 18.40 -2.94 -2.32
N LYS A 2 17.73 -3.22 -3.40
CA LYS A 2 16.66 -2.37 -3.88
C LYS A 2 15.32 -2.90 -3.42
N LEU A 3 14.54 -2.02 -2.82
CA LEU A 3 13.22 -2.33 -2.35
C LEU A 3 12.17 -1.60 -3.16
N LYS A 4 10.95 -2.11 -3.12
CA LYS A 4 9.78 -1.44 -3.65
C LYS A 4 8.84 -1.10 -2.51
N PHE A 5 8.44 0.17 -2.46
CA PHE A 5 7.40 0.61 -1.55
C PHE A 5 6.16 0.85 -2.39
N ILE A 6 5.05 0.26 -1.95
CA ILE A 6 3.79 0.37 -2.66
C ILE A 6 2.77 0.95 -1.70
N TYR A 7 2.14 2.04 -2.12
CA TYR A 7 1.21 2.79 -1.29
C TYR A 7 -0.19 2.75 -1.89
N THR A 8 -1.17 2.50 -1.06
CA THR A 8 -2.57 2.60 -1.45
C THR A 8 -3.41 2.95 -0.24
N THR A 9 -4.64 3.40 -0.46
CA THR A 9 -5.55 3.79 0.61
C THR A 9 -6.88 3.05 0.47
N PHE A 10 -7.58 2.97 1.59
CA PHE A 10 -8.90 2.33 1.69
C PHE A 10 -9.82 3.24 2.49
N ASN A 11 -11.12 3.15 2.25
CA ASN A 11 -12.09 3.89 3.06
C ASN A 11 -12.62 3.06 4.23
N GLN A 12 -12.34 1.76 4.28
CA GLN A 12 -12.76 0.89 5.38
C GLN A 12 -11.55 0.22 6.00
N TYR A 13 -11.48 0.27 7.31
CA TYR A 13 -10.37 -0.33 8.06
C TYR A 13 -10.27 -1.84 7.80
N ASP A 14 -11.40 -2.53 7.76
CA ASP A 14 -11.41 -3.98 7.57
C ASP A 14 -10.81 -4.40 6.23
N ASP A 15 -11.02 -3.62 5.19
CA ASP A 15 -10.43 -3.90 3.88
C ASP A 15 -8.91 -3.77 3.92
N ALA A 16 -8.42 -2.73 4.59
CA ALA A 16 -6.98 -2.52 4.74
C ALA A 16 -6.32 -3.65 5.53
N ILE A 17 -6.97 -4.09 6.62
CA ILE A 17 -6.46 -5.19 7.45
C ILE A 17 -6.39 -6.49 6.65
N LYS A 18 -7.42 -6.79 5.90
CA LYS A 18 -7.48 -8.01 5.10
C LYS A 18 -6.35 -8.07 4.09
N VAL A 19 -6.13 -6.97 3.38
CA VAL A 19 -5.06 -6.88 2.39
C VAL A 19 -3.70 -6.98 3.07
N LYS A 20 -3.51 -6.24 4.15
CA LYS A 20 -2.26 -6.26 4.91
C LYS A 20 -1.90 -7.68 5.35
N GLU A 21 -2.86 -8.38 5.94
CA GLU A 21 -2.61 -9.71 6.45
C GLU A 21 -2.30 -10.72 5.35
N HIS A 22 -3.00 -10.61 4.23
CA HIS A 22 -2.72 -11.49 3.11
C HIS A 22 -1.30 -11.27 2.57
N LEU A 23 -0.91 -10.02 2.38
CA LEU A 23 0.40 -9.71 1.81
C LEU A 23 1.56 -10.20 2.67
N VAL A 24 1.42 -10.11 3.98
CA VAL A 24 2.46 -10.57 4.89
C VAL A 24 2.45 -12.10 5.01
N SER A 25 1.28 -12.71 5.18
CA SER A 25 1.19 -14.15 5.38
C SER A 25 1.56 -14.95 4.14
N SER A 26 1.38 -14.37 2.95
CA SER A 26 1.77 -15.03 1.70
C SER A 26 3.23 -14.76 1.31
N ASN A 27 3.97 -14.03 2.13
CA ASN A 27 5.36 -13.65 1.86
C ASN A 27 5.53 -12.74 0.64
N LEU A 28 4.49 -12.04 0.25
CA LEU A 28 4.59 -11.05 -0.82
C LEU A 28 5.21 -9.76 -0.30
N ALA A 29 4.93 -9.40 0.95
CA ALA A 29 5.51 -8.22 1.59
C ALA A 29 6.41 -8.62 2.73
N ILE A 30 7.51 -7.89 2.89
CA ILE A 30 8.39 -8.02 4.04
C ILE A 30 7.70 -7.41 5.26
N CYS A 31 7.05 -6.28 5.05
CA CYS A 31 6.43 -5.51 6.12
C CYS A 31 5.34 -4.64 5.52
N VAL A 32 4.28 -4.40 6.26
CA VAL A 32 3.24 -3.45 5.86
C VAL A 32 2.98 -2.52 7.03
N ASN A 33 3.14 -1.22 6.79
CA ASN A 33 2.74 -0.21 7.77
C ASN A 33 1.32 0.23 7.46
N LEU A 34 0.51 0.37 8.49
CA LEU A 34 -0.86 0.84 8.34
C LEU A 34 -1.05 2.14 9.11
N PHE A 35 -1.62 3.13 8.45
CA PHE A 35 -1.92 4.44 9.03
C PHE A 35 -3.43 4.60 9.09
N LYS A 36 -3.97 4.69 10.31
CA LYS A 36 -5.42 4.64 10.53
C LYS A 36 -6.15 5.90 10.13
N GLU A 37 -5.52 7.04 10.25
CA GLU A 37 -6.18 8.32 10.04
C GLU A 37 -5.39 9.16 9.05
N VAL A 38 -5.79 9.02 7.78
CA VAL A 38 -5.20 9.82 6.72
C VAL A 38 -6.29 10.71 6.17
N GLU A 39 -6.10 12.02 6.30
CA GLU A 39 -7.02 12.95 5.67
C GLU A 39 -6.50 13.26 4.28
N SER A 40 -7.30 12.89 3.29
CA SER A 40 -7.01 13.19 1.90
C SER A 40 -7.83 14.39 1.48
N LEU A 41 -7.19 15.33 0.82
CA LEU A 41 -7.83 16.52 0.32
C LEU A 41 -7.59 16.59 -1.18
N TYR A 42 -8.66 16.67 -1.94
CA TYR A 42 -8.53 16.70 -3.39
C TYR A 42 -9.63 17.54 -4.00
N GLN A 43 -9.45 17.90 -5.25
CA GLN A 43 -10.40 18.71 -5.97
C GLN A 43 -11.17 17.84 -6.95
N ASP A 44 -12.49 17.93 -6.87
CA ASP A 44 -13.39 17.22 -7.78
C ASP A 44 -14.42 18.23 -8.29
N ASP A 45 -14.44 18.42 -9.60
CA ASP A 45 -15.39 19.34 -10.27
C ASP A 45 -15.44 20.71 -9.58
N GLN A 46 -14.27 21.30 -9.31
CA GLN A 46 -14.09 22.60 -8.69
C GLN A 46 -14.46 22.65 -7.20
N GLU A 47 -14.83 21.54 -6.62
CA GLU A 47 -15.09 21.44 -5.19
C GLU A 47 -13.93 20.78 -4.49
N ILE A 48 -13.67 21.25 -3.27
CA ILE A 48 -12.63 20.64 -2.40
C ILE A 48 -13.30 19.54 -1.59
N ILE A 49 -12.82 18.33 -1.75
CA ILE A 49 -13.35 17.15 -1.07
C ILE A 49 -12.35 16.70 -0.01
N ARG A 50 -12.86 16.43 1.18
CA ARG A 50 -12.10 15.81 2.26
C ARG A 50 -12.55 14.39 2.44
N SER A 51 -11.60 13.50 2.59
CA SER A 51 -11.89 12.10 2.80
C SER A 51 -10.98 11.57 3.89
N ASN A 52 -11.54 10.78 4.81
CA ASN A 52 -10.75 10.07 5.80
C ASN A 52 -10.50 8.68 5.31
N GLU A 53 -9.24 8.29 5.27
CA GLU A 53 -8.85 7.02 4.70
C GLU A 53 -7.88 6.29 5.61
N ILE A 54 -7.71 5.02 5.34
CA ILE A 54 -6.67 4.20 5.96
C ILE A 54 -5.64 3.94 4.87
N ALA A 55 -4.38 4.25 5.15
CA ALA A 55 -3.32 4.01 4.19
C ALA A 55 -2.49 2.80 4.59
N ILE A 56 -2.00 2.07 3.61
CA ILE A 56 -0.98 1.07 3.85
C ILE A 56 0.25 1.38 3.01
N LEU A 57 1.40 1.17 3.60
CA LEU A 57 2.68 1.25 2.92
C LEU A 57 3.29 -0.14 2.94
N ILE A 58 3.35 -0.74 1.78
CA ILE A 58 3.83 -2.10 1.58
C ILE A 58 5.31 -2.03 1.23
N LYS A 59 6.12 -2.76 1.99
CA LYS A 59 7.56 -2.82 1.76
C LYS A 59 7.92 -4.20 1.24
N SER A 60 8.51 -4.26 0.05
CA SER A 60 8.82 -5.52 -0.57
C SER A 60 10.04 -5.41 -1.47
N THR A 61 10.36 -6.48 -2.15
CA THR A 61 11.46 -6.51 -3.11
C THR A 61 10.93 -6.25 -4.52
N MET A 62 11.82 -5.87 -5.41
CA MET A 62 11.45 -5.59 -6.80
C MET A 62 10.83 -6.81 -7.49
N GLY A 63 11.30 -8.01 -7.14
CA GLY A 63 10.81 -9.22 -7.78
C GLY A 63 9.37 -9.58 -7.47
N LYS A 64 8.79 -8.98 -6.43
CA LYS A 64 7.41 -9.28 -6.02
C LYS A 64 6.43 -8.16 -6.35
N GLU A 65 6.91 -7.09 -6.93
CA GLU A 65 6.08 -5.91 -7.21
C GLU A 65 4.86 -6.24 -8.06
N SER A 66 5.06 -6.94 -9.17
CA SER A 66 3.95 -7.21 -10.09
C SER A 66 2.87 -8.07 -9.46
N GLN A 67 3.27 -9.05 -8.64
CA GLN A 67 2.31 -9.90 -7.92
C GLN A 67 1.50 -9.09 -6.92
N ILE A 68 2.14 -8.16 -6.23
CA ILE A 68 1.46 -7.30 -5.27
C ILE A 68 0.47 -6.37 -5.97
N ILE A 69 0.89 -5.76 -7.06
CA ILE A 69 0.02 -4.85 -7.80
C ILE A 69 -1.17 -5.59 -8.39
N ASP A 70 -0.95 -6.79 -8.93
CA ASP A 70 -2.04 -7.60 -9.47
C ASP A 70 -3.03 -7.98 -8.37
N TYR A 71 -2.53 -8.38 -7.21
CA TYR A 71 -3.39 -8.70 -6.07
C TYR A 71 -4.21 -7.49 -5.64
N LEU A 72 -3.58 -6.31 -5.56
CA LEU A 72 -4.29 -5.09 -5.17
C LEU A 72 -5.37 -4.72 -6.18
N LYS A 73 -5.09 -4.85 -7.47
CA LYS A 73 -6.09 -4.55 -8.49
C LYS A 73 -7.30 -5.45 -8.41
N GLU A 74 -7.10 -6.72 -8.07
CA GLU A 74 -8.19 -7.68 -7.96
C GLU A 74 -8.98 -7.55 -6.67
N ASN A 75 -8.36 -7.09 -5.60
CA ASN A 75 -8.95 -7.13 -4.26
C ASN A 75 -9.24 -5.78 -3.65
N HIS A 76 -8.90 -4.70 -4.34
CA HIS A 76 -9.19 -3.36 -3.85
C HIS A 76 -10.66 -3.03 -4.07
N PRO A 77 -11.36 -2.50 -3.05
CA PRO A 77 -12.79 -2.21 -3.18
C PRO A 77 -13.11 -1.00 -4.05
N TYR A 78 -12.13 -0.13 -4.32
CA TYR A 78 -12.37 1.03 -5.16
C TYR A 78 -12.43 0.60 -6.62
N GLU A 79 -13.30 1.25 -7.37
CA GLU A 79 -13.40 1.02 -8.82
C GLU A 79 -12.10 1.41 -9.52
N VAL A 80 -11.52 2.54 -9.12
CA VAL A 80 -10.24 3.01 -9.64
C VAL A 80 -9.32 3.31 -8.46
N PRO A 81 -8.61 2.30 -7.95
CA PRO A 81 -7.74 2.51 -6.80
C PRO A 81 -6.47 3.27 -7.18
N GLY A 82 -6.02 4.13 -6.27
CA GLY A 82 -4.72 4.74 -6.38
C GLY A 82 -3.68 3.77 -5.83
N ILE A 83 -2.83 3.27 -6.69
CA ILE A 83 -1.75 2.35 -6.31
C ILE A 83 -0.46 2.96 -6.83
N PHE A 84 0.44 3.30 -5.92
CA PHE A 84 1.69 3.98 -6.26
C PHE A 84 2.86 3.13 -5.82
N SER A 85 3.85 3.02 -6.69
CA SER A 85 5.02 2.21 -6.42
C SER A 85 6.26 3.05 -6.66
N TYR A 86 7.22 2.96 -5.74
CA TYR A 86 8.51 3.63 -5.91
C TYR A 86 9.64 2.72 -5.49
N CYS A 87 10.75 2.93 -6.18
CA CYS A 87 11.98 2.23 -5.91
C CYS A 87 12.68 2.94 -4.76
N VAL A 88 13.12 2.17 -3.78
CA VAL A 88 13.80 2.72 -2.61
C VAL A 88 15.15 2.04 -2.47
N GLU A 89 16.18 2.85 -2.34
CA GLU A 89 17.50 2.33 -2.07
C GLU A 89 17.74 2.43 -0.57
N SER A 90 18.07 1.28 0.03
CA SER A 90 18.29 1.24 1.46
C SER A 90 19.75 1.38 1.81
N LEU A 91 20.02 2.15 2.85
CA LEU A 91 21.35 2.32 3.39
C LEU A 91 21.59 1.46 4.64
N SER A 92 20.54 0.89 5.22
CA SER A 92 20.67 0.20 6.49
C SER A 92 19.50 -0.77 6.70
N LEU A 93 19.47 -1.84 5.89
CA LEU A 93 18.38 -2.81 5.97
C LEU A 93 18.82 -4.21 6.30
N ILE A 94 19.87 -4.34 7.06
CA ILE A 94 20.36 -5.66 7.42
C ILE A 94 19.35 -6.48 8.20
N HIS A 95 18.35 -5.84 8.78
CA HIS A 95 17.35 -6.53 9.60
C HIS A 95 16.03 -6.78 8.88
N ILE A 96 15.83 -6.23 7.69
CA ILE A 96 14.55 -6.36 7.00
C ILE A 96 14.48 -7.62 6.16
N SER A 97 15.60 -8.10 5.70
CA SER A 97 15.65 -9.26 4.83
C SER A 97 15.53 -10.59 5.58
N GLU A 98 15.39 -10.56 6.85
CA GLU A 98 15.21 -11.76 7.66
C GLU A 98 13.77 -12.31 7.58
#